data_374214be7e14305c02a609817a934f8d
#
_entry.id   374214be7e14305c02a609817a934f8d
#
_cell.length_a   1.000
_cell.length_b   1.000
_cell.length_c   1.000
_cell.angle_alpha   90.00
_cell.angle_beta   90.00
_cell.angle_gamma   90.00
#
_symmetry.space_group_name_H-M   'P 1'
#
loop_
_entity.id
_entity.type
_entity.pdbx_description
1 polymer ?
#
loop_
_entity_poly.entity_id
_entity_poly.type
_entity_poly.pdbx_seq_one_letter_code
_entity_poly.pdbx_strand_id
1 'polypeptide(L)'
;MKPGAHFPTELLSRVEDAGLNASAPQEQLLIDGWLVRYSPGRAKRARCINAVAAGRLSLSQRIALCEPVYEGAGLPMIMRITPFSAPAGLDDALDMLGWRRFDDTRTMVLAELGPLQAPAPGHGLTLEPVDSERFAEEIGRLRGSPPLQRLAHAQRLARAPVPHTALLVQRDGEVVACGQMAIETNLVGLYDIFTANAERGRGLGRLLCTHLLQRAHEFGARCAYLQVDSDNTSARRV
;
A
#
# COMPACT_ATOMS: atom_id res chain seq x y z
N MET A 1 0.07 19.57 7.38
CA MET A 1 -0.69 18.72 8.31
C MET A 1 -0.31 19.11 9.74
N LYS A 2 -1.27 19.45 10.59
CA LYS A 2 -0.99 19.77 12.01
C LYS A 2 -0.58 18.46 12.70
N PRO A 3 0.58 18.40 13.39
CA PRO A 3 0.92 17.26 14.23
C PRO A 3 -0.09 17.22 15.39
N GLY A 4 -0.75 16.07 15.60
CA GLY A 4 -1.67 15.85 16.72
C GLY A 4 -3.16 15.82 16.38
N ALA A 5 -3.58 15.73 15.11
CA ALA A 5 -4.97 15.43 14.79
C ALA A 5 -5.33 14.04 15.33
N HIS A 6 -6.21 13.99 16.33
CA HIS A 6 -6.78 12.73 16.83
C HIS A 6 -7.91 12.33 15.88
N PHE A 7 -7.72 11.24 15.14
CA PHE A 7 -8.76 10.66 14.31
C PHE A 7 -9.60 9.66 15.13
N PRO A 8 -10.91 9.52 14.84
CA PRO A 8 -11.73 8.46 15.44
C PRO A 8 -11.12 7.07 15.17
N THR A 9 -11.14 6.20 16.17
CA THR A 9 -10.61 4.83 16.06
C THR A 9 -11.30 4.05 14.95
N GLU A 10 -12.60 4.25 14.74
CA GLU A 10 -13.40 3.64 13.70
C GLU A 10 -12.89 4.02 12.29
N LEU A 11 -12.52 5.28 12.08
CA LEU A 11 -11.94 5.72 10.81
C LEU A 11 -10.59 5.04 10.57
N LEU A 12 -9.73 5.00 11.59
CA LEU A 12 -8.40 4.38 11.48
C LEU A 12 -8.50 2.87 11.23
N SER A 13 -9.43 2.17 11.89
CA SER A 13 -9.71 0.76 11.65
C SER A 13 -10.16 0.51 10.21
N ARG A 14 -11.09 1.33 9.70
CA ARG A 14 -11.55 1.23 8.31
C ARG A 14 -10.45 1.53 7.29
N VAL A 15 -9.56 2.46 7.58
CA VAL A 15 -8.38 2.74 6.74
C VAL A 15 -7.44 1.52 6.71
N GLU A 16 -7.30 0.84 7.83
CA GLU A 16 -6.51 -0.39 7.91
C GLU A 16 -7.14 -1.52 7.07
N ASP A 17 -8.44 -1.75 7.20
CA ASP A 17 -9.19 -2.75 6.41
C ASP A 17 -9.09 -2.46 4.92
N ALA A 18 -9.35 -1.21 4.51
CA ALA A 18 -9.23 -0.80 3.11
C ALA A 18 -7.81 -0.99 2.56
N GLY A 19 -6.78 -0.73 3.38
CA GLY A 19 -5.39 -0.99 3.04
C GLY A 19 -5.09 -2.49 2.84
N LEU A 20 -5.68 -3.35 3.66
CA LEU A 20 -5.59 -4.80 3.51
C LEU A 20 -6.33 -5.29 2.25
N ASN A 21 -7.54 -4.79 2.00
CA ASN A 21 -8.35 -5.17 0.84
C ASN A 21 -7.69 -4.77 -0.48
N ALA A 22 -7.23 -3.53 -0.59
CA ALA A 22 -6.54 -3.05 -1.80
C ALA A 22 -5.20 -3.76 -2.08
N SER A 23 -4.57 -4.35 -1.06
CA SER A 23 -3.31 -5.09 -1.21
C SER A 23 -3.48 -6.61 -1.16
N ALA A 24 -4.72 -7.12 -1.19
CA ALA A 24 -4.99 -8.54 -1.07
C ALA A 24 -4.37 -9.33 -2.23
N PRO A 25 -3.50 -10.33 -1.95
CA PRO A 25 -3.02 -11.28 -2.92
C PRO A 25 -3.98 -12.48 -3.00
N GLN A 26 -3.77 -13.34 -3.99
CA GLN A 26 -4.44 -14.64 -4.04
C GLN A 26 -3.86 -15.63 -3.05
N GLU A 27 -2.54 -15.53 -2.82
CA GLU A 27 -1.78 -16.40 -1.92
C GLU A 27 -2.01 -15.94 -0.48
N GLN A 28 -3.13 -16.37 0.13
CA GLN A 28 -3.45 -16.08 1.51
C GLN A 28 -4.24 -17.19 2.19
N LEU A 29 -4.02 -17.35 3.48
CA LEU A 29 -4.71 -18.29 4.36
C LEU A 29 -5.16 -17.55 5.63
N LEU A 30 -6.25 -18.03 6.24
CA LEU A 30 -6.63 -17.64 7.58
C LEU A 30 -6.20 -18.74 8.57
N ILE A 31 -5.29 -18.43 9.48
CA ILE A 31 -4.77 -19.34 10.50
C ILE A 31 -5.05 -18.75 11.87
N ASP A 32 -5.99 -19.30 12.60
CA ASP A 32 -6.35 -18.93 13.98
C ASP A 32 -6.35 -17.42 14.26
N GLY A 33 -7.09 -16.65 13.43
CA GLY A 33 -7.21 -15.21 13.54
C GLY A 33 -6.08 -14.41 12.86
N TRP A 34 -5.13 -15.08 12.22
CA TRP A 34 -4.09 -14.43 11.43
C TRP A 34 -4.36 -14.56 9.94
N LEU A 35 -4.34 -13.43 9.24
CA LEU A 35 -4.37 -13.38 7.79
C LEU A 35 -2.92 -13.51 7.28
N VAL A 36 -2.58 -14.74 6.88
CA VAL A 36 -1.25 -15.14 6.43
C VAL A 36 -1.16 -14.95 4.92
N ARG A 37 -0.33 -14.02 4.46
CA ARG A 37 -0.14 -13.69 3.04
C ARG A 37 1.27 -14.04 2.61
N TYR A 38 1.41 -14.68 1.45
CA TYR A 38 2.69 -15.21 0.98
C TYR A 38 2.90 -15.01 -0.53
N SER A 39 2.45 -13.86 -1.05
CA SER A 39 2.65 -13.49 -2.45
C SER A 39 4.14 -13.34 -2.81
N PRO A 40 4.58 -13.81 -3.98
CA PRO A 40 5.97 -13.64 -4.43
C PRO A 40 6.30 -12.20 -4.83
N GLY A 41 5.33 -11.30 -4.84
CA GLY A 41 5.51 -9.89 -5.21
C GLY A 41 6.33 -9.08 -4.21
N ARG A 42 6.70 -7.85 -4.59
CA ARG A 42 7.53 -6.97 -3.77
C ARG A 42 6.79 -6.37 -2.56
N ALA A 43 5.47 -6.18 -2.67
CA ALA A 43 4.67 -5.49 -1.66
C ALA A 43 4.63 -6.29 -0.35
N LYS A 44 5.30 -5.82 0.70
CA LYS A 44 5.38 -6.51 2.00
C LYS A 44 3.99 -6.82 2.58
N ARG A 45 3.01 -5.94 2.40
CA ARG A 45 1.63 -6.14 2.87
C ARG A 45 0.92 -7.32 2.20
N ALA A 46 1.35 -7.71 1.01
CA ALA A 46 0.87 -8.89 0.30
C ALA A 46 1.67 -10.16 0.64
N ARG A 47 2.67 -10.09 1.53
CA ARG A 47 3.52 -11.22 1.93
C ARG A 47 3.93 -11.16 3.41
N CYS A 48 3.01 -10.77 4.27
CA CYS A 48 3.22 -10.76 5.71
C CYS A 48 1.99 -11.32 6.43
N ILE A 49 2.17 -11.68 7.67
CA ILE A 49 1.10 -12.05 8.59
C ILE A 49 0.47 -10.77 9.14
N ASN A 50 -0.86 -10.68 9.09
CA ASN A 50 -1.65 -9.62 9.72
C ASN A 50 -2.49 -10.26 10.83
N ALA A 51 -2.25 -9.90 12.07
CA ALA A 51 -2.94 -10.43 13.24
C ALA A 51 -4.27 -9.71 13.44
N VAL A 52 -5.31 -10.12 12.69
CA VAL A 52 -6.62 -9.45 12.64
C VAL A 52 -7.56 -9.87 13.77
N ALA A 53 -7.29 -11.01 14.43
CA ALA A 53 -8.03 -11.47 15.59
C ALA A 53 -7.12 -12.21 16.59
N ALA A 54 -7.52 -12.28 17.83
CA ALA A 54 -6.72 -12.87 18.92
C ALA A 54 -6.41 -14.37 18.76
N GLY A 55 -7.32 -15.11 18.12
CA GLY A 55 -7.18 -16.55 17.98
C GLY A 55 -7.41 -17.33 19.30
N ARG A 56 -7.16 -18.64 19.25
CA ARG A 56 -7.33 -19.57 20.37
C ARG A 56 -6.05 -20.28 20.77
N LEU A 57 -5.11 -20.41 19.83
CA LEU A 57 -3.81 -21.05 20.03
C LEU A 57 -2.82 -20.10 20.69
N SER A 58 -1.80 -20.66 21.33
CA SER A 58 -0.66 -19.86 21.81
C SER A 58 0.09 -19.21 20.66
N LEU A 59 0.87 -18.16 20.97
CA LEU A 59 1.69 -17.48 19.98
C LEU A 59 2.65 -18.44 19.27
N SER A 60 3.35 -19.29 20.03
CA SER A 60 4.29 -20.28 19.48
C SER A 60 3.62 -21.30 18.56
N GLN A 61 2.43 -21.76 18.91
CA GLN A 61 1.66 -22.69 18.07
C GLN A 61 1.24 -22.03 16.73
N ARG A 62 0.80 -20.77 16.77
CA ARG A 62 0.45 -20.03 15.54
C ARG A 62 1.67 -19.78 14.65
N ILE A 63 2.80 -19.43 15.25
CA ILE A 63 4.07 -19.27 14.50
C ILE A 63 4.42 -20.59 13.82
N ALA A 64 4.42 -21.70 14.55
CA ALA A 64 4.74 -23.04 14.01
C ALA A 64 3.80 -23.46 12.87
N LEU A 65 2.53 -23.03 12.87
CA LEU A 65 1.61 -23.27 11.76
C LEU A 65 1.91 -22.40 10.52
N CYS A 66 2.50 -21.22 10.70
CA CYS A 66 2.86 -20.33 9.61
C CYS A 66 4.21 -20.68 8.96
N GLU A 67 5.15 -21.23 9.70
CA GLU A 67 6.51 -21.56 9.22
C GLU A 67 6.48 -22.36 7.91
N PRO A 68 5.79 -23.51 7.79
CA PRO A 68 5.80 -24.30 6.55
C PRO A 68 5.17 -23.56 5.37
N VAL A 69 4.29 -22.59 5.60
CA VAL A 69 3.70 -21.77 4.53
C VAL A 69 4.77 -20.86 3.90
N TYR A 70 5.57 -20.19 4.75
CA TYR A 70 6.63 -19.30 4.28
C TYR A 70 7.84 -20.07 3.74
N GLU A 71 8.20 -21.19 4.33
CA GLU A 71 9.24 -22.08 3.83
C GLU A 71 8.87 -22.61 2.43
N GLY A 72 7.65 -23.11 2.26
CA GLY A 72 7.15 -23.59 0.97
C GLY A 72 7.08 -22.52 -0.11
N ALA A 73 6.85 -21.25 0.29
CA ALA A 73 6.85 -20.11 -0.61
C ALA A 73 8.27 -19.53 -0.87
N GLY A 74 9.29 -19.98 -0.15
CA GLY A 74 10.64 -19.41 -0.23
C GLY A 74 10.73 -17.96 0.24
N LEU A 75 9.88 -17.58 1.21
CA LEU A 75 9.76 -16.20 1.71
C LEU A 75 10.16 -16.11 3.20
N PRO A 76 10.72 -14.97 3.63
CA PRO A 76 10.92 -14.73 5.04
C PRO A 76 9.55 -14.51 5.72
N MET A 77 9.39 -15.08 6.93
CA MET A 77 8.20 -14.82 7.74
C MET A 77 8.27 -13.41 8.32
N ILE A 78 7.29 -12.60 8.01
CA ILE A 78 7.18 -11.20 8.44
C ILE A 78 5.84 -11.02 9.15
N MET A 79 5.85 -10.49 10.38
CA MET A 79 4.65 -10.05 11.09
C MET A 79 4.47 -8.55 10.91
N ARG A 80 3.28 -8.13 10.48
CA ARG A 80 2.92 -6.73 10.44
C ARG A 80 2.17 -6.36 11.71
N ILE A 81 2.71 -5.40 12.43
CA ILE A 81 2.13 -4.87 13.67
C ILE A 81 1.48 -3.53 13.40
N THR A 82 0.27 -3.35 13.89
CA THR A 82 -0.51 -2.12 13.85
C THR A 82 -1.20 -1.90 15.20
N PRO A 83 -1.75 -0.72 15.47
CA PRO A 83 -2.57 -0.50 16.66
C PRO A 83 -3.79 -1.44 16.79
N PHE A 84 -4.18 -2.11 15.69
CA PHE A 84 -5.30 -3.05 15.62
C PHE A 84 -4.87 -4.51 15.65
N SER A 85 -3.59 -4.80 15.79
CA SER A 85 -3.09 -6.17 15.90
C SER A 85 -3.58 -6.83 17.17
N ALA A 86 -4.05 -8.08 17.06
CA ALA A 86 -4.59 -8.84 18.17
C ALA A 86 -3.81 -10.14 18.44
N PRO A 87 -3.60 -10.55 19.70
CA PRO A 87 -4.02 -9.85 20.92
C PRO A 87 -3.20 -8.58 21.20
N ALA A 88 -3.69 -7.74 22.10
CA ALA A 88 -2.89 -6.63 22.63
C ALA A 88 -1.58 -7.17 23.23
N GLY A 89 -0.47 -6.42 23.06
CA GLY A 89 0.86 -6.85 23.51
C GLY A 89 1.56 -7.86 22.59
N LEU A 90 1.02 -8.12 21.40
CA LEU A 90 1.65 -9.02 20.42
C LEU A 90 3.07 -8.57 20.02
N ASP A 91 3.32 -7.28 19.88
CA ASP A 91 4.63 -6.72 19.55
C ASP A 91 5.68 -7.05 20.64
N ASP A 92 5.34 -6.87 21.90
CA ASP A 92 6.23 -7.19 23.03
C ASP A 92 6.48 -8.71 23.15
N ALA A 93 5.44 -9.51 22.87
CA ALA A 93 5.57 -10.98 22.89
C ALA A 93 6.49 -11.49 21.76
N LEU A 94 6.47 -10.86 20.58
CA LEU A 94 7.37 -11.18 19.49
C LEU A 94 8.82 -10.75 19.81
N ASP A 95 9.00 -9.59 20.45
CA ASP A 95 10.30 -9.10 20.90
C ASP A 95 10.97 -10.08 21.88
N MET A 96 10.19 -10.61 22.83
CA MET A 96 10.66 -11.66 23.76
C MET A 96 11.05 -12.97 23.05
N LEU A 97 10.51 -13.25 21.88
CA LEU A 97 10.89 -14.39 21.04
C LEU A 97 12.06 -14.08 20.10
N GLY A 98 12.68 -12.90 20.20
CA GLY A 98 13.83 -12.50 19.41
C GLY A 98 13.50 -11.97 18.01
N TRP A 99 12.25 -11.66 17.74
CA TRP A 99 11.88 -11.00 16.49
C TRP A 99 12.41 -9.56 16.47
N ARG A 100 12.84 -9.10 15.29
CA ARG A 100 13.40 -7.75 15.13
C ARG A 100 12.42 -6.83 14.42
N ARG A 101 12.24 -5.63 14.96
CA ARG A 101 11.46 -4.57 14.34
C ARG A 101 12.21 -3.97 13.16
N PHE A 102 11.50 -3.68 12.09
CA PHE A 102 11.99 -2.98 10.90
C PHE A 102 10.84 -2.33 10.15
N ASP A 103 11.13 -1.43 9.23
CA ASP A 103 10.16 -0.86 8.28
C ASP A 103 9.05 -0.05 8.95
N ASP A 104 9.43 0.92 9.79
CA ASP A 104 8.46 1.84 10.40
C ASP A 104 7.66 2.57 9.32
N THR A 105 6.37 2.29 9.24
CA THR A 105 5.46 2.83 8.24
C THR A 105 4.45 3.76 8.89
N ARG A 106 4.30 4.96 8.33
CA ARG A 106 3.30 5.94 8.76
C ARG A 106 2.08 5.88 7.86
N THR A 107 0.90 5.75 8.45
CA THR A 107 -0.36 5.95 7.76
C THR A 107 -0.76 7.41 7.89
N MET A 108 -0.84 8.09 6.74
CA MET A 108 -1.31 9.48 6.65
C MET A 108 -2.78 9.46 6.22
N VAL A 109 -3.61 10.24 6.91
CA VAL A 109 -5.06 10.28 6.66
C VAL A 109 -5.48 11.72 6.39
N LEU A 110 -6.27 11.93 5.35
CA LEU A 110 -7.05 13.13 5.07
C LEU A 110 -8.52 12.78 5.31
N ALA A 111 -9.04 13.17 6.48
CA ALA A 111 -10.39 12.77 6.91
C ALA A 111 -11.51 13.40 6.09
N GLU A 112 -11.25 14.57 5.53
CA GLU A 112 -12.21 15.32 4.71
C GLU A 112 -11.59 15.64 3.35
N LEU A 113 -11.85 14.78 2.37
CA LEU A 113 -11.51 15.02 0.97
C LEU A 113 -12.62 15.87 0.35
N GLY A 114 -12.40 17.16 0.28
CA GLY A 114 -13.28 18.10 -0.44
C GLY A 114 -13.01 18.12 -1.95
N PRO A 115 -13.81 18.91 -2.69
CA PRO A 115 -13.54 19.15 -4.10
C PRO A 115 -12.18 19.83 -4.26
N LEU A 116 -11.43 19.35 -5.22
CA LEU A 116 -10.12 19.92 -5.57
C LEU A 116 -9.98 19.96 -7.08
N GLN A 117 -9.19 20.90 -7.57
CA GLN A 117 -8.85 21.03 -8.97
C GLN A 117 -7.35 20.73 -9.13
N ALA A 118 -7.05 19.67 -9.86
CA ALA A 118 -5.66 19.34 -10.18
C ALA A 118 -5.11 20.37 -11.20
N PRO A 119 -3.86 20.80 -11.03
CA PRO A 119 -3.23 21.69 -11.99
C PRO A 119 -3.02 20.98 -13.33
N ALA A 120 -3.10 21.71 -14.42
CA ALA A 120 -2.74 21.17 -15.72
C ALA A 120 -1.29 20.66 -15.70
N PRO A 121 -0.98 19.58 -16.42
CA PRO A 121 0.40 19.15 -16.61
C PRO A 121 1.24 20.28 -17.18
N GLY A 122 2.46 20.46 -16.66
CA GLY A 122 3.40 21.44 -17.20
C GLY A 122 3.81 21.13 -18.64
N HIS A 123 4.50 22.07 -19.28
CA HIS A 123 4.97 21.91 -20.66
C HIS A 123 5.78 20.61 -20.84
N GLY A 124 5.49 19.87 -21.91
CA GLY A 124 6.13 18.59 -22.21
C GLY A 124 5.69 17.42 -21.32
N LEU A 125 4.74 17.62 -20.42
CA LEU A 125 4.17 16.54 -19.59
C LEU A 125 2.80 16.13 -20.08
N THR A 126 2.55 14.81 -20.09
CA THR A 126 1.22 14.23 -20.30
C THR A 126 0.87 13.30 -19.15
N LEU A 127 -0.42 13.22 -18.81
CA LEU A 127 -0.98 12.23 -17.89
C LEU A 127 -1.83 11.25 -18.67
N GLU A 128 -1.57 9.98 -18.47
CA GLU A 128 -2.27 8.88 -19.16
C GLU A 128 -2.84 7.90 -18.17
N PRO A 129 -4.16 7.62 -18.20
CA PRO A 129 -4.73 6.47 -17.49
C PRO A 129 -4.34 5.18 -18.20
N VAL A 130 -3.97 4.18 -17.42
CA VAL A 130 -3.52 2.88 -17.94
C VAL A 130 -4.14 1.72 -17.19
N ASP A 131 -4.15 0.55 -17.80
CA ASP A 131 -4.55 -0.70 -17.17
C ASP A 131 -3.48 -1.23 -16.18
N SER A 132 -3.85 -2.28 -15.46
CA SER A 132 -3.00 -2.88 -14.42
C SER A 132 -1.73 -3.51 -14.98
N GLU A 133 -1.77 -4.07 -16.18
CA GLU A 133 -0.63 -4.73 -16.81
C GLU A 133 0.43 -3.71 -17.20
N ARG A 134 0.02 -2.67 -17.95
CA ARG A 134 0.92 -1.59 -18.34
C ARG A 134 1.45 -0.82 -17.13
N PHE A 135 0.61 -0.58 -16.11
CA PHE A 135 1.06 0.07 -14.89
C PHE A 135 2.14 -0.75 -14.18
N ALA A 136 1.93 -2.06 -13.99
CA ALA A 136 2.88 -2.93 -13.32
C ALA A 136 4.22 -3.03 -14.08
N GLU A 137 4.17 -3.06 -15.41
CA GLU A 137 5.37 -3.05 -16.24
C GLU A 137 6.15 -1.73 -16.08
N GLU A 138 5.48 -0.58 -16.20
CA GLU A 138 6.14 0.71 -16.14
C GLU A 138 6.71 1.04 -14.75
N ILE A 139 5.95 0.78 -13.69
CA ILE A 139 6.48 0.99 -12.33
C ILE A 139 7.62 0.00 -12.02
N GLY A 140 7.50 -1.22 -12.53
CA GLY A 140 8.57 -2.22 -12.39
C GLY A 140 9.84 -1.78 -13.10
N ARG A 141 9.74 -1.23 -14.32
CA ARG A 141 10.85 -0.65 -15.07
C ARG A 141 11.50 0.50 -14.30
N LEU A 142 10.70 1.46 -13.83
CA LEU A 142 11.18 2.61 -13.05
C LEU A 142 11.91 2.21 -11.75
N ARG A 143 11.49 1.11 -11.13
CA ARG A 143 12.08 0.57 -9.89
C ARG A 143 13.22 -0.42 -10.12
N GLY A 144 13.50 -0.81 -11.36
CA GLY A 144 14.45 -1.86 -11.67
C GLY A 144 14.00 -3.25 -11.16
N SER A 145 12.70 -3.51 -11.09
CA SER A 145 12.17 -4.78 -10.60
C SER A 145 12.39 -5.91 -11.62
N PRO A 146 12.76 -7.13 -11.17
CA PRO A 146 12.85 -8.29 -12.04
C PRO A 146 11.52 -8.61 -12.77
N PRO A 147 11.55 -9.21 -13.98
CA PRO A 147 10.35 -9.54 -14.75
C PRO A 147 9.30 -10.33 -13.98
N LEU A 148 9.73 -11.33 -13.20
CA LEU A 148 8.84 -12.15 -12.38
C LEU A 148 8.05 -11.32 -11.36
N GLN A 149 8.68 -10.33 -10.74
CA GLN A 149 8.00 -9.45 -9.79
C GLN A 149 7.01 -8.49 -10.49
N ARG A 150 7.32 -8.05 -11.73
CA ARG A 150 6.41 -7.24 -12.55
C ARG A 150 5.16 -8.03 -12.91
N LEU A 151 5.35 -9.27 -13.37
CA LEU A 151 4.24 -10.18 -13.68
C LEU A 151 3.36 -10.47 -12.46
N ALA A 152 3.96 -10.80 -11.32
CA ALA A 152 3.23 -11.02 -10.07
C ALA A 152 2.44 -9.78 -9.63
N HIS A 153 3.01 -8.58 -9.84
CA HIS A 153 2.32 -7.33 -9.56
C HIS A 153 1.11 -7.13 -10.48
N ALA A 154 1.26 -7.33 -11.80
CA ALA A 154 0.17 -7.23 -12.76
C ALA A 154 -0.97 -8.21 -12.42
N GLN A 155 -0.63 -9.47 -12.14
CA GLN A 155 -1.61 -10.49 -11.78
C GLN A 155 -2.36 -10.16 -10.50
N ARG A 156 -1.67 -9.63 -9.49
CA ARG A 156 -2.30 -9.19 -8.23
C ARG A 156 -3.28 -8.05 -8.48
N LEU A 157 -2.89 -7.03 -9.25
CA LEU A 157 -3.75 -5.89 -9.55
C LEU A 157 -4.98 -6.30 -10.38
N ALA A 158 -4.81 -7.15 -11.39
CA ALA A 158 -5.90 -7.64 -12.24
C ALA A 158 -6.95 -8.44 -11.46
N ARG A 159 -6.57 -9.04 -10.32
CA ARG A 159 -7.43 -9.88 -9.48
C ARG A 159 -7.73 -9.28 -8.12
N ALA A 160 -7.34 -8.01 -7.89
CA ALA A 160 -7.60 -7.32 -6.63
C ALA A 160 -9.11 -7.22 -6.38
N PRO A 161 -9.58 -7.50 -5.15
CA PRO A 161 -11.00 -7.37 -4.80
C PRO A 161 -11.49 -5.93 -4.85
N VAL A 162 -10.57 -4.97 -4.73
CA VAL A 162 -10.84 -3.54 -4.88
C VAL A 162 -10.18 -3.05 -6.17
N PRO A 163 -10.95 -2.53 -7.14
CA PRO A 163 -10.39 -2.06 -8.40
C PRO A 163 -9.40 -0.91 -8.22
N HIS A 164 -8.33 -0.93 -9.01
CA HIS A 164 -7.33 0.13 -9.04
C HIS A 164 -7.49 1.00 -10.28
N THR A 165 -7.27 2.30 -10.10
CA THR A 165 -7.13 3.26 -11.21
C THR A 165 -5.70 3.79 -11.18
N ALA A 166 -5.00 3.68 -12.31
CA ALA A 166 -3.59 4.04 -12.41
C ALA A 166 -3.36 5.18 -13.41
N LEU A 167 -2.38 6.02 -13.11
CA LEU A 167 -1.92 7.11 -13.97
C LEU A 167 -0.41 7.01 -14.20
N LEU A 168 0.01 7.26 -15.43
CA LEU A 168 1.40 7.51 -15.80
C LEU A 168 1.59 9.00 -16.11
N VAL A 169 2.74 9.54 -15.73
CA VAL A 169 3.23 10.83 -16.20
C VAL A 169 4.35 10.57 -17.18
N GLN A 170 4.23 11.12 -18.38
CA GLN A 170 5.26 11.02 -19.41
C GLN A 170 5.86 12.41 -19.68
N ARG A 171 7.14 12.42 -20.00
CA ARG A 171 7.88 13.56 -20.55
C ARG A 171 8.51 13.12 -21.86
N ASP A 172 8.18 13.82 -22.94
CA ASP A 172 8.69 13.52 -24.28
C ASP A 172 8.54 12.03 -24.69
N GLY A 173 7.40 11.42 -24.29
CA GLY A 173 7.08 10.03 -24.56
C GLY A 173 7.66 9.01 -23.56
N GLU A 174 8.54 9.42 -22.65
CA GLU A 174 9.13 8.55 -21.63
C GLU A 174 8.37 8.64 -20.31
N VAL A 175 8.05 7.49 -19.70
CA VAL A 175 7.40 7.44 -18.39
C VAL A 175 8.38 7.87 -17.30
N VAL A 176 8.05 8.95 -16.61
CA VAL A 176 8.89 9.59 -15.57
C VAL A 176 8.30 9.49 -14.16
N ALA A 177 7.00 9.29 -14.05
CA ALA A 177 6.35 9.04 -12.77
C ALA A 177 5.07 8.23 -12.97
N CYS A 178 4.63 7.57 -11.92
CA CYS A 178 3.40 6.79 -11.93
C CYS A 178 2.78 6.71 -10.53
N GLY A 179 1.51 6.38 -10.47
CA GLY A 179 0.79 6.17 -9.23
C GLY A 179 -0.58 5.56 -9.48
N GLN A 180 -1.16 4.99 -8.45
CA GLN A 180 -2.48 4.40 -8.52
C GLN A 180 -3.30 4.68 -7.26
N MET A 181 -4.61 4.54 -7.39
CA MET A 181 -5.55 4.62 -6.29
C MET A 181 -6.48 3.42 -6.28
N ALA A 182 -7.00 3.07 -5.11
CA ALA A 182 -8.09 2.12 -4.95
C ALA A 182 -9.16 2.77 -4.07
N ILE A 183 -10.43 2.64 -4.47
CA ILE A 183 -11.57 3.22 -3.76
C ILE A 183 -12.41 2.09 -3.18
N GLU A 184 -12.65 2.15 -1.87
CA GLU A 184 -13.55 1.27 -1.17
C GLU A 184 -14.59 2.14 -0.42
N THR A 185 -15.83 2.09 -0.87
CA THR A 185 -16.91 2.97 -0.41
C THR A 185 -16.55 4.45 -0.54
N ASN A 186 -16.32 5.15 0.56
CA ASN A 186 -15.93 6.57 0.60
C ASN A 186 -14.45 6.81 0.95
N LEU A 187 -13.64 5.75 1.04
CA LEU A 187 -12.21 5.81 1.30
C LEU A 187 -11.42 5.63 0.01
N VAL A 188 -10.42 6.46 -0.23
CA VAL A 188 -9.43 6.26 -1.28
C VAL A 188 -8.04 6.07 -0.70
N GLY A 189 -7.38 4.97 -1.07
CA GLY A 189 -5.97 4.75 -0.81
C GLY A 189 -5.12 5.14 -2.01
N LEU A 190 -4.01 5.84 -1.78
CA LEU A 190 -3.01 6.11 -2.80
C LEU A 190 -1.86 5.10 -2.67
N TYR A 191 -1.48 4.49 -3.79
CA TYR A 191 -0.49 3.42 -3.82
C TYR A 191 0.53 3.64 -4.92
N ASP A 192 1.73 3.10 -4.69
CA ASP A 192 2.76 3.02 -5.72
C ASP A 192 3.10 4.37 -6.37
N ILE A 193 2.95 5.48 -5.63
CA ILE A 193 3.38 6.80 -6.12
C ILE A 193 4.90 6.77 -6.25
N PHE A 194 5.38 6.85 -7.48
CA PHE A 194 6.80 6.75 -7.77
C PHE A 194 7.23 7.78 -8.82
N THR A 195 8.38 8.39 -8.62
CA THR A 195 9.01 9.31 -9.57
C THR A 195 10.42 8.84 -9.87
N ALA A 196 10.79 8.77 -11.14
CA ALA A 196 12.13 8.44 -11.59
C ALA A 196 13.17 9.34 -10.88
N ASN A 197 14.32 8.77 -10.51
CA ASN A 197 15.31 9.48 -9.70
C ASN A 197 15.73 10.81 -10.31
N ALA A 198 15.94 10.87 -11.62
CA ALA A 198 16.33 12.07 -12.37
C ALA A 198 15.26 13.18 -12.39
N GLU A 199 14.00 12.82 -12.10
CA GLU A 199 12.83 13.71 -12.14
C GLU A 199 12.31 14.09 -10.75
N ARG A 200 12.97 13.65 -9.69
CA ARG A 200 12.60 14.01 -8.31
C ARG A 200 12.79 15.49 -8.03
N GLY A 201 12.02 16.01 -7.07
CA GLY A 201 12.05 17.42 -6.69
C GLY A 201 11.30 18.36 -7.64
N ARG A 202 10.74 17.86 -8.75
CA ARG A 202 10.01 18.65 -9.77
C ARG A 202 8.49 18.66 -9.58
N GLY A 203 7.98 18.20 -8.44
CA GLY A 203 6.55 18.24 -8.13
C GLY A 203 5.69 17.14 -8.76
N LEU A 204 6.27 16.16 -9.48
CA LEU A 204 5.51 15.11 -10.17
C LEU A 204 4.70 14.22 -9.23
N GLY A 205 5.22 13.89 -8.05
CA GLY A 205 4.48 13.14 -7.05
C GLY A 205 3.23 13.89 -6.58
N ARG A 206 3.35 15.21 -6.34
CA ARG A 206 2.21 16.05 -5.98
C ARG A 206 1.20 16.15 -7.12
N LEU A 207 1.67 16.34 -8.35
CA LEU A 207 0.82 16.36 -9.54
C LEU A 207 -0.03 15.08 -9.61
N LEU A 208 0.61 13.91 -9.52
CA LEU A 208 -0.06 12.60 -9.53
C LEU A 208 -1.09 12.47 -8.40
N CYS A 209 -0.69 12.75 -7.17
CA CYS A 209 -1.59 12.62 -6.01
C CYS A 209 -2.79 13.54 -6.16
N THR A 210 -2.60 14.80 -6.63
CA THR A 210 -3.72 15.73 -6.81
C THR A 210 -4.69 15.25 -7.89
N HIS A 211 -4.20 14.73 -9.03
CA HIS A 211 -5.07 14.17 -10.07
C HIS A 211 -5.81 12.91 -9.62
N LEU A 212 -5.15 12.01 -8.89
CA LEU A 212 -5.78 10.82 -8.35
C LEU A 212 -6.85 11.19 -7.31
N LEU A 213 -6.58 12.16 -6.42
CA LEU A 213 -7.54 12.61 -5.41
C LEU A 213 -8.73 13.35 -6.01
N GLN A 214 -8.52 14.19 -7.04
CA GLN A 214 -9.63 14.82 -7.77
C GLN A 214 -10.55 13.74 -8.34
N ARG A 215 -9.99 12.78 -9.06
CA ARG A 215 -10.75 11.68 -9.66
C ARG A 215 -11.45 10.83 -8.61
N ALA A 216 -10.78 10.57 -7.49
CA ALA A 216 -11.40 9.86 -6.37
C ALA A 216 -12.61 10.60 -5.79
N HIS A 217 -12.49 11.92 -5.61
CA HIS A 217 -13.60 12.75 -5.14
C HIS A 217 -14.78 12.72 -6.11
N GLU A 218 -14.54 12.79 -7.43
CA GLU A 218 -15.54 12.66 -8.49
C GLU A 218 -16.24 11.30 -8.43
N PHE A 219 -15.52 10.23 -8.07
CA PHE A 219 -16.06 8.88 -7.85
C PHE A 219 -16.70 8.66 -6.48
N GLY A 220 -16.83 9.71 -5.66
CA GLY A 220 -17.54 9.65 -4.38
C GLY A 220 -16.67 9.44 -3.14
N ALA A 221 -15.35 9.37 -3.26
CA ALA A 221 -14.47 9.34 -2.09
C ALA A 221 -14.57 10.63 -1.28
N ARG A 222 -14.54 10.51 0.04
CA ARG A 222 -14.62 11.64 0.98
C ARG A 222 -13.52 11.61 2.04
N CYS A 223 -12.75 10.55 2.08
CA CYS A 223 -11.57 10.43 2.92
C CYS A 223 -10.46 9.79 2.10
N ALA A 224 -9.20 10.22 2.32
CA ALA A 224 -8.05 9.66 1.64
C ALA A 224 -6.98 9.20 2.63
N TYR A 225 -6.20 8.20 2.23
CA TYR A 225 -5.05 7.74 3.00
C TYR A 225 -3.91 7.31 2.08
N LEU A 226 -2.72 7.32 2.65
CA LEU A 226 -1.55 6.68 2.06
C LEU A 226 -0.63 6.15 3.16
N GLN A 227 0.21 5.21 2.81
CA GLN A 227 1.22 4.67 3.71
C GLN A 227 2.61 4.93 3.15
N VAL A 228 3.47 5.42 4.01
CA VAL A 228 4.81 5.90 3.67
C VAL A 228 5.79 5.44 4.72
N ASP A 229 6.99 5.08 4.29
CA ASP A 229 8.13 4.84 5.17
C ASP A 229 8.39 6.09 6.03
N SER A 230 8.62 5.91 7.32
CA SER A 230 8.84 7.02 8.27
C SER A 230 10.00 7.92 7.84
N ASP A 231 11.01 7.38 7.16
CA ASP A 231 12.18 8.10 6.69
C ASP A 231 11.94 8.85 5.36
N ASN A 232 10.81 8.58 4.69
CA ASN A 232 10.47 9.24 3.44
C ASN A 232 9.87 10.64 3.67
N THR A 233 10.73 11.59 4.00
CA THR A 233 10.34 12.98 4.27
C THR A 233 9.71 13.67 3.07
N SER A 234 10.08 13.28 1.83
CA SER A 234 9.52 13.86 0.60
C SER A 234 8.06 13.47 0.42
N ALA A 235 7.70 12.21 0.57
CA ALA A 235 6.32 11.73 0.47
C ALA A 235 5.41 12.32 1.57
N ARG A 236 5.97 12.65 2.73
CA ARG A 236 5.22 13.28 3.83
C ARG A 236 4.84 14.74 3.56
N ARG A 237 5.33 15.35 2.50
CA ARG A 237 5.03 16.75 2.09
C ARG A 237 4.04 16.84 0.92
N VAL A 238 3.69 15.71 0.34
CA VAL A 238 2.69 15.58 -0.74
C VAL A 238 1.30 15.49 -0.16
#